data_47822a9457e58df19c58a72694669be1
#
_entry.id   47822a9457e58df19c58a72694669be1
#
_cell.length_a   1.000
_cell.length_b   1.000
_cell.length_c   1.000
_cell.angle_alpha   90.00
_cell.angle_beta   90.00
_cell.angle_gamma   90.00
#
_symmetry.space_group_name_H-M   'P 1'
#
loop_
_entity.id
_entity.type
_entity.pdbx_description
1 polymer ?
#
loop_
_entity_poly.entity_id
_entity_poly.type
_entity_poly.pdbx_seq_one_letter_code
_entity_poly.pdbx_strand_id
1 'polypeptide(L)'
;LDVSHGHGGVLSKRPVVLAVVSDVHCGSTLASCPPEGVRLDEGGKYLPSIVQRWLWAAWEDYWAQIRALCKAEHAALWVVLNGDSFEGQHHGTTQIVSANPEVQAYLAARIFGVPKALKPAHTFIIRGTEAHVGPSGATEEAFARSIRAERDKDSGRWSWWHLRLAIHNVRFDMQHHTSTSGNLPWTRPQAAQRLAFRIWSEHKLRDLDAPHYAFRSHRHIYSD
;
A
#
# COMPACT_ATOMS: atom_id res chain seq x y z
N LEU A 1 11.98 -4.88 9.79
CA LEU A 1 13.30 -5.48 9.55
C LEU A 1 14.36 -4.44 9.89
N ASP A 2 14.78 -4.42 11.15
CA ASP A 2 16.01 -3.76 11.51
C ASP A 2 17.16 -4.64 11.00
N VAL A 3 17.71 -4.32 9.83
CA VAL A 3 18.83 -5.04 9.21
C VAL A 3 20.16 -4.54 9.77
N SER A 4 20.14 -3.80 10.89
CA SER A 4 21.31 -3.17 11.46
C SER A 4 22.04 -3.95 12.55
N HIS A 5 21.65 -5.20 12.85
CA HIS A 5 22.38 -6.05 13.81
C HIS A 5 22.85 -7.34 13.18
N GLY A 6 23.77 -7.25 12.24
CA GLY A 6 24.41 -8.44 11.65
C GLY A 6 25.69 -8.08 10.92
N HIS A 7 26.78 -8.43 11.55
CA HIS A 7 28.15 -8.46 11.04
C HIS A 7 28.29 -8.68 9.51
N GLY A 8 29.00 -7.74 8.82
CA GLY A 8 29.88 -8.04 7.70
C GLY A 8 29.32 -8.72 6.46
N GLY A 9 28.01 -8.65 6.18
CA GLY A 9 27.47 -9.03 4.87
C GLY A 9 27.72 -7.89 3.88
N VAL A 10 28.37 -8.15 2.78
CA VAL A 10 28.48 -7.23 1.64
C VAL A 10 27.05 -6.84 1.26
N LEU A 11 26.61 -5.63 1.69
CA LEU A 11 25.35 -5.05 1.28
C LEU A 11 25.35 -5.04 -0.25
N SER A 12 24.40 -5.72 -0.86
CA SER A 12 24.22 -5.72 -2.30
C SER A 12 24.22 -4.27 -2.76
N LYS A 13 25.22 -3.89 -3.57
CA LYS A 13 25.33 -2.54 -4.16
C LYS A 13 24.25 -2.26 -5.20
N ARG A 14 23.31 -3.21 -5.41
CA ARG A 14 22.26 -3.11 -6.41
C ARG A 14 21.24 -2.04 -6.00
N PRO A 15 20.94 -1.05 -6.87
CA PRO A 15 19.90 -0.08 -6.62
C PRO A 15 18.55 -0.73 -6.34
N VAL A 16 17.70 -0.01 -5.60
CA VAL A 16 16.32 -0.45 -5.30
C VAL A 16 15.35 0.62 -5.77
N VAL A 17 14.37 0.21 -6.55
CA VAL A 17 13.16 1.00 -6.81
C VAL A 17 12.13 0.59 -5.77
N LEU A 18 11.78 1.52 -4.89
CA LEU A 18 10.72 1.34 -3.90
C LEU A 18 9.42 1.94 -4.43
N ALA A 19 8.48 1.09 -4.85
CA ALA A 19 7.16 1.50 -5.28
C ALA A 19 6.19 1.44 -4.09
N VAL A 20 5.64 2.59 -3.69
CA VAL A 20 4.65 2.70 -2.62
C VAL A 20 3.32 3.08 -3.25
N VAL A 21 2.30 2.25 -3.08
CA VAL A 21 0.93 2.49 -3.53
C VAL A 21 -0.03 2.29 -2.37
N SER A 22 -1.17 2.96 -2.39
CA SER A 22 -2.14 2.96 -1.30
C SER A 22 -3.56 3.19 -1.80
N ASP A 23 -4.54 2.92 -0.94
CA ASP A 23 -5.94 3.31 -1.13
C ASP A 23 -6.49 2.82 -2.48
N VAL A 24 -6.20 1.55 -2.81
CA VAL A 24 -6.62 0.94 -4.08
C VAL A 24 -8.10 0.59 -4.08
N HIS A 25 -8.68 0.35 -2.88
CA HIS A 25 -10.11 0.11 -2.67
C HIS A 25 -10.70 -0.91 -3.64
N CYS A 26 -10.04 -2.08 -3.77
CA CYS A 26 -10.52 -3.15 -4.66
C CYS A 26 -11.94 -3.55 -4.30
N GLY A 27 -12.85 -3.43 -5.26
CA GLY A 27 -14.28 -3.69 -5.06
C GLY A 27 -15.14 -2.45 -4.98
N SER A 28 -14.56 -1.25 -4.93
CA SER A 28 -15.30 0.00 -5.12
C SER A 28 -15.71 0.18 -6.59
N THR A 29 -16.89 0.77 -6.81
CA THR A 29 -17.32 1.19 -8.16
C THR A 29 -16.53 2.40 -8.68
N LEU A 30 -15.76 3.06 -7.80
CA LEU A 30 -14.89 4.20 -8.12
C LEU A 30 -13.41 3.82 -8.20
N ALA A 31 -13.06 2.55 -7.96
CA ALA A 31 -11.69 2.05 -8.02
C ALA A 31 -11.41 1.32 -9.35
N SER A 32 -10.15 0.96 -9.56
CA SER A 32 -9.74 0.18 -10.73
C SER A 32 -10.50 -1.15 -10.81
N CYS A 33 -10.90 -1.53 -12.01
CA CYS A 33 -11.52 -2.83 -12.27
C CYS A 33 -10.98 -3.39 -13.60
N PRO A 34 -10.60 -4.68 -13.64
CA PRO A 34 -10.06 -5.29 -14.85
C PRO A 34 -11.10 -5.26 -16.00
N PRO A 35 -10.65 -5.14 -17.27
CA PRO A 35 -11.53 -4.94 -18.42
C PRO A 35 -12.56 -6.05 -18.60
N GLU A 36 -12.23 -7.27 -18.23
CA GLU A 36 -13.13 -8.41 -18.28
C GLU A 36 -14.25 -8.37 -17.23
N GLY A 37 -14.13 -7.48 -16.23
CA GLY A 37 -15.07 -7.40 -15.11
C GLY A 37 -14.95 -8.58 -14.15
N VAL A 38 -16.01 -8.82 -13.38
CA VAL A 38 -16.05 -9.89 -12.38
C VAL A 38 -17.41 -10.59 -12.39
N ARG A 39 -17.43 -11.91 -12.13
CA ARG A 39 -18.67 -12.67 -11.95
C ARG A 39 -19.21 -12.39 -10.55
N LEU A 40 -20.52 -12.16 -10.45
CA LEU A 40 -21.25 -11.95 -9.21
C LEU A 40 -21.85 -13.26 -8.69
N ASP A 41 -22.29 -13.27 -7.43
CA ASP A 41 -22.76 -14.45 -6.71
C ASP A 41 -23.96 -15.14 -7.40
N GLU A 42 -24.88 -14.34 -7.88
CA GLU A 42 -26.08 -14.81 -8.61
C GLU A 42 -25.80 -15.26 -10.06
N GLY A 43 -24.53 -15.33 -10.44
CA GLY A 43 -24.10 -15.72 -11.79
C GLY A 43 -24.09 -14.59 -12.81
N GLY A 44 -24.52 -13.38 -12.43
CA GLY A 44 -24.40 -12.17 -13.24
C GLY A 44 -22.94 -11.77 -13.44
N LYS A 45 -22.72 -10.76 -14.27
CA LYS A 45 -21.40 -10.22 -14.55
C LYS A 45 -21.39 -8.71 -14.37
N TYR A 46 -20.54 -8.21 -13.49
CA TYR A 46 -20.23 -6.80 -13.41
C TYR A 46 -19.21 -6.43 -14.49
N LEU A 47 -19.48 -5.39 -15.25
CA LEU A 47 -18.54 -4.81 -16.22
C LEU A 47 -18.07 -3.45 -15.75
N PRO A 48 -16.78 -3.11 -15.92
CA PRO A 48 -16.25 -1.85 -15.47
C PRO A 48 -16.85 -0.65 -16.20
N SER A 49 -17.07 0.42 -15.46
CA SER A 49 -17.42 1.73 -16.00
C SER A 49 -16.29 2.30 -16.86
N ILE A 50 -16.55 3.41 -17.58
CA ILE A 50 -15.52 4.14 -18.34
C ILE A 50 -14.39 4.59 -17.41
N VAL A 51 -14.74 5.11 -16.23
CA VAL A 51 -13.76 5.59 -15.23
C VAL A 51 -12.91 4.44 -14.71
N GLN A 52 -13.50 3.31 -14.39
CA GLN A 52 -12.78 2.13 -13.92
C GLN A 52 -11.81 1.58 -14.97
N ARG A 53 -12.20 1.57 -16.24
CA ARG A 53 -11.32 1.18 -17.35
C ARG A 53 -10.15 2.15 -17.52
N TRP A 54 -10.41 3.45 -17.36
CA TRP A 54 -9.35 4.46 -17.38
C TRP A 54 -8.37 4.27 -16.22
N LEU A 55 -8.88 4.03 -15.01
CA LEU A 55 -8.05 3.73 -13.83
C LEU A 55 -7.23 2.45 -14.03
N TRP A 56 -7.82 1.43 -14.65
CA TRP A 56 -7.08 0.20 -14.99
C TRP A 56 -5.93 0.48 -15.95
N ALA A 57 -6.18 1.22 -17.02
CA ALA A 57 -5.14 1.59 -17.98
C ALA A 57 -4.02 2.43 -17.32
N ALA A 58 -4.39 3.38 -16.46
CA ALA A 58 -3.42 4.17 -15.70
C ALA A 58 -2.60 3.29 -14.73
N TRP A 59 -3.21 2.28 -14.12
CA TRP A 59 -2.53 1.31 -13.26
C TRP A 59 -1.51 0.47 -14.04
N GLU A 60 -1.88 -0.03 -15.22
CA GLU A 60 -0.97 -0.78 -16.08
C GLU A 60 0.19 0.10 -16.57
N ASP A 61 -0.09 1.34 -16.96
CA ASP A 61 0.93 2.30 -17.41
C ASP A 61 1.92 2.65 -16.27
N TYR A 62 1.41 2.91 -15.07
CA TYR A 62 2.26 3.12 -13.89
C TYR A 62 3.26 1.96 -13.68
N TRP A 63 2.78 0.71 -13.71
CA TRP A 63 3.65 -0.44 -13.53
C TRP A 63 4.58 -0.71 -14.72
N ALA A 64 4.17 -0.31 -15.94
CA ALA A 64 5.06 -0.33 -17.10
C ALA A 64 6.22 0.67 -16.94
N GLN A 65 5.96 1.87 -16.40
CA GLN A 65 6.99 2.86 -16.09
C GLN A 65 7.93 2.36 -14.99
N ILE A 66 7.39 1.77 -13.91
CA ILE A 66 8.21 1.14 -12.85
C ILE A 66 9.12 0.04 -13.42
N ARG A 67 8.59 -0.80 -14.32
CA ARG A 67 9.40 -1.82 -15.02
C ARG A 67 10.54 -1.20 -15.83
N ALA A 68 10.24 -0.15 -16.58
CA ALA A 68 11.22 0.55 -17.39
C ALA A 68 12.34 1.16 -16.52
N LEU A 69 11.97 1.79 -15.41
CA LEU A 69 12.90 2.35 -14.43
C LEU A 69 13.79 1.25 -13.81
N CYS A 70 13.21 0.15 -13.35
CA CYS A 70 13.97 -0.97 -12.80
C CYS A 70 14.99 -1.53 -13.81
N LYS A 71 14.61 -1.59 -15.09
CA LYS A 71 15.50 -2.04 -16.18
C LYS A 71 16.60 -1.04 -16.44
N ALA A 72 16.30 0.24 -16.54
CA ALA A 72 17.26 1.31 -16.81
C ALA A 72 18.33 1.39 -15.71
N GLU A 73 17.90 1.30 -14.45
CA GLU A 73 18.78 1.42 -13.27
C GLU A 73 19.37 0.07 -12.83
N HIS A 74 19.09 -1.03 -13.52
CA HIS A 74 19.43 -2.38 -13.06
C HIS A 74 19.00 -2.65 -11.62
N ALA A 75 17.89 -2.04 -11.19
CA ALA A 75 17.42 -2.03 -9.82
C ALA A 75 16.57 -3.26 -9.45
N ALA A 76 16.57 -3.62 -8.17
CA ALA A 76 15.58 -4.52 -7.61
C ALA A 76 14.27 -3.76 -7.34
N LEU A 77 13.12 -4.39 -7.57
CA LEU A 77 11.83 -3.80 -7.23
C LEU A 77 11.40 -4.24 -5.84
N TRP A 78 11.05 -3.29 -5.00
CA TRP A 78 10.36 -3.49 -3.73
C TRP A 78 9.00 -2.81 -3.80
N VAL A 79 7.95 -3.50 -3.37
CA VAL A 79 6.57 -3.00 -3.43
C VAL A 79 6.00 -2.89 -2.02
N VAL A 80 5.40 -1.75 -1.71
CA VAL A 80 4.65 -1.52 -0.48
C VAL A 80 3.22 -1.15 -0.84
N LEU A 81 2.26 -1.95 -0.37
CA LEU A 81 0.83 -1.61 -0.40
C LEU A 81 0.48 -0.99 0.95
N ASN A 82 0.32 0.34 0.96
CA ASN A 82 0.21 1.11 2.20
C ASN A 82 -1.23 1.28 2.67
N GLY A 83 -1.96 0.17 2.77
CA GLY A 83 -3.29 0.08 3.35
C GLY A 83 -4.45 0.42 2.41
N ASP A 84 -5.65 0.11 2.89
CA ASP A 84 -6.92 0.23 2.19
C ASP A 84 -6.89 -0.39 0.79
N SER A 85 -6.36 -1.63 0.75
CA SER A 85 -6.29 -2.43 -0.47
C SER A 85 -7.67 -2.90 -0.94
N PHE A 86 -8.62 -3.02 -0.03
CA PHE A 86 -10.01 -3.43 -0.27
C PHE A 86 -10.98 -2.30 0.04
N GLU A 87 -12.15 -2.33 -0.60
CA GLU A 87 -13.24 -1.40 -0.26
C GLU A 87 -13.94 -1.83 1.04
N GLY A 88 -14.14 -3.12 1.23
CA GLY A 88 -14.91 -3.62 2.35
C GLY A 88 -16.41 -3.29 2.19
N GLN A 89 -17.14 -3.43 3.30
CA GLN A 89 -18.53 -2.99 3.40
C GLN A 89 -18.66 -2.10 4.64
N HIS A 90 -18.69 -0.79 4.44
CA HIS A 90 -18.65 0.18 5.51
C HIS A 90 -19.72 1.28 5.36
N HIS A 91 -20.15 1.87 6.48
CA HIS A 91 -21.03 3.05 6.52
C HIS A 91 -22.31 2.95 5.65
N GLY A 92 -22.78 1.74 5.33
CA GLY A 92 -23.91 1.53 4.44
C GLY A 92 -23.65 1.98 3.00
N THR A 93 -22.41 2.04 2.56
CA THR A 93 -22.07 2.45 1.19
C THR A 93 -22.74 1.56 0.15
N THR A 94 -23.23 2.19 -0.91
CA THR A 94 -23.73 1.52 -2.12
C THR A 94 -22.71 1.54 -3.26
N GLN A 95 -21.54 2.14 -3.04
CA GLN A 95 -20.49 2.29 -4.05
C GLN A 95 -19.57 1.06 -4.10
N ILE A 96 -20.14 -0.12 -3.94
CA ILE A 96 -19.43 -1.39 -3.99
C ILE A 96 -19.90 -2.22 -5.19
N VAL A 97 -18.98 -2.97 -5.79
CA VAL A 97 -19.27 -3.93 -6.87
C VAL A 97 -20.05 -5.12 -6.32
N SER A 98 -19.64 -5.62 -5.16
CA SER A 98 -20.32 -6.69 -4.42
C SER A 98 -19.94 -6.60 -2.94
N ALA A 99 -20.90 -6.93 -2.06
CA ALA A 99 -20.67 -7.11 -0.64
C ALA A 99 -19.91 -8.42 -0.34
N ASN A 100 -19.83 -9.34 -1.29
CA ASN A 100 -19.14 -10.62 -1.12
C ASN A 100 -17.61 -10.40 -1.06
N PRO A 101 -16.95 -10.77 0.05
CA PRO A 101 -15.51 -10.63 0.18
C PRO A 101 -14.70 -11.42 -0.87
N GLU A 102 -15.24 -12.53 -1.38
CA GLU A 102 -14.56 -13.32 -2.42
C GLU A 102 -14.51 -12.58 -3.76
N VAL A 103 -15.57 -11.84 -4.10
CA VAL A 103 -15.58 -10.98 -5.30
C VAL A 103 -14.54 -9.88 -5.17
N GLN A 104 -14.45 -9.23 -4.02
CA GLN A 104 -13.44 -8.20 -3.75
C GLN A 104 -12.02 -8.80 -3.74
N ALA A 105 -11.83 -9.99 -3.17
CA ALA A 105 -10.56 -10.70 -3.18
C ALA A 105 -10.11 -11.09 -4.60
N TYR A 106 -11.06 -11.52 -5.46
CA TYR A 106 -10.78 -11.77 -6.87
C TYR A 106 -10.30 -10.50 -7.58
N LEU A 107 -11.00 -9.37 -7.40
CA LEU A 107 -10.60 -8.08 -7.96
C LEU A 107 -9.21 -7.67 -7.47
N ALA A 108 -8.94 -7.80 -6.18
CA ALA A 108 -7.62 -7.53 -5.60
C ALA A 108 -6.54 -8.43 -6.24
N ALA A 109 -6.79 -9.72 -6.38
CA ALA A 109 -5.84 -10.65 -6.99
C ALA A 109 -5.54 -10.28 -8.46
N ARG A 110 -6.52 -9.76 -9.21
CA ARG A 110 -6.32 -9.28 -10.58
C ARG A 110 -5.53 -7.98 -10.62
N ILE A 111 -5.90 -6.99 -9.80
CA ILE A 111 -5.25 -5.68 -9.73
C ILE A 111 -3.79 -5.83 -9.29
N PHE A 112 -3.56 -6.54 -8.19
CA PHE A 112 -2.20 -6.78 -7.69
C PHE A 112 -1.43 -7.87 -8.46
N GLY A 113 -2.09 -8.58 -9.36
CA GLY A 113 -1.45 -9.43 -10.35
C GLY A 113 -0.50 -8.66 -11.28
N VAL A 114 -0.80 -7.38 -11.57
CA VAL A 114 0.04 -6.51 -12.41
C VAL A 114 1.42 -6.29 -11.79
N PRO A 115 1.56 -5.72 -10.57
CA PRO A 115 2.87 -5.60 -9.93
C PRO A 115 3.54 -6.95 -9.63
N LYS A 116 2.78 -7.98 -9.28
CA LYS A 116 3.31 -9.33 -9.03
C LYS A 116 3.99 -9.91 -10.26
N ALA A 117 3.49 -9.63 -11.46
CA ALA A 117 4.09 -10.08 -12.71
C ALA A 117 5.50 -9.48 -12.95
N LEU A 118 5.85 -8.39 -12.29
CA LEU A 118 7.18 -7.80 -12.31
C LEU A 118 8.18 -8.53 -11.41
N LYS A 119 7.73 -9.54 -10.66
CA LYS A 119 8.56 -10.35 -9.73
C LYS A 119 9.33 -9.47 -8.75
N PRO A 120 8.65 -8.66 -7.93
CA PRO A 120 9.32 -7.84 -6.92
C PRO A 120 10.16 -8.73 -5.98
N ALA A 121 11.31 -8.23 -5.57
CA ALA A 121 12.19 -8.91 -4.62
C ALA A 121 11.56 -8.97 -3.23
N HIS A 122 10.80 -7.92 -2.86
CA HIS A 122 10.06 -7.85 -1.61
C HIS A 122 8.70 -7.20 -1.86
N THR A 123 7.68 -7.69 -1.16
CA THR A 123 6.34 -7.11 -1.14
C THR A 123 5.86 -7.00 0.30
N PHE A 124 5.46 -5.81 0.72
CA PHE A 124 4.94 -5.52 2.06
C PHE A 124 3.50 -5.05 1.97
N ILE A 125 2.67 -5.50 2.91
CA ILE A 125 1.29 -5.04 3.07
C ILE A 125 1.19 -4.33 4.41
N ILE A 126 0.81 -3.07 4.39
CA ILE A 126 0.50 -2.29 5.59
C ILE A 126 -1.02 -2.30 5.76
N ARG A 127 -1.49 -2.38 7.00
CA ARG A 127 -2.92 -2.41 7.32
C ARG A 127 -3.57 -1.07 7.10
N GLY A 128 -4.71 -1.11 6.42
CA GLY A 128 -5.60 0.03 6.26
C GLY A 128 -6.54 0.25 7.44
N THR A 129 -7.62 0.97 7.20
CA THR A 129 -8.66 1.26 8.20
C THR A 129 -9.57 0.06 8.42
N GLU A 130 -10.04 -0.13 9.66
CA GLU A 130 -10.98 -1.21 9.98
C GLU A 130 -12.28 -1.13 9.16
N ALA A 131 -12.69 0.06 8.79
CA ALA A 131 -13.85 0.27 7.93
C ALA A 131 -13.74 -0.49 6.60
N HIS A 132 -12.55 -0.52 6.02
CA HIS A 132 -12.28 -1.13 4.72
C HIS A 132 -11.76 -2.57 4.83
N VAL A 133 -10.89 -2.84 5.80
CA VAL A 133 -10.16 -4.12 5.84
C VAL A 133 -10.57 -5.02 7.00
N GLY A 134 -11.62 -4.63 7.72
CA GLY A 134 -12.19 -5.38 8.85
C GLY A 134 -11.36 -5.30 10.12
N PRO A 135 -11.88 -5.87 11.24
CA PRO A 135 -11.22 -5.83 12.53
C PRO A 135 -9.79 -6.36 12.47
N SER A 136 -8.87 -5.58 13.05
CA SER A 136 -7.43 -5.90 13.06
C SER A 136 -6.82 -6.12 11.68
N GLY A 137 -7.41 -5.56 10.61
CA GLY A 137 -6.92 -5.71 9.24
C GLY A 137 -7.05 -7.14 8.70
N ALA A 138 -8.09 -7.88 9.09
CA ALA A 138 -8.23 -9.31 8.82
C ALA A 138 -8.19 -9.63 7.32
N THR A 139 -8.82 -8.81 6.48
CA THR A 139 -8.85 -9.01 5.03
C THR A 139 -7.46 -8.83 4.42
N GLU A 140 -6.73 -7.79 4.81
CA GLU A 140 -5.36 -7.58 4.32
C GLU A 140 -4.38 -8.62 4.88
N GLU A 141 -4.56 -9.08 6.10
CA GLU A 141 -3.76 -10.17 6.65
C GLU A 141 -3.94 -11.46 5.83
N ALA A 142 -5.18 -11.81 5.47
CA ALA A 142 -5.48 -12.97 4.65
C ALA A 142 -4.89 -12.80 3.23
N PHE A 143 -5.05 -11.63 2.64
CA PHE A 143 -4.49 -11.29 1.34
C PHE A 143 -2.96 -11.34 1.34
N ALA A 144 -2.31 -10.69 2.30
CA ALA A 144 -0.85 -10.68 2.45
C ALA A 144 -0.29 -12.10 2.53
N ARG A 145 -0.97 -12.98 3.29
CA ARG A 145 -0.62 -14.41 3.36
C ARG A 145 -0.76 -15.09 2.01
N SER A 146 -1.83 -14.84 1.26
CA SER A 146 -2.11 -15.48 -0.04
C SER A 146 -1.07 -15.13 -1.10
N ILE A 147 -0.54 -13.92 -1.08
CA ILE A 147 0.50 -13.46 -2.01
C ILE A 147 1.92 -13.71 -1.50
N ARG A 148 2.07 -14.24 -0.27
CA ARG A 148 3.33 -14.46 0.44
C ARG A 148 4.13 -13.17 0.61
N ALA A 149 3.47 -12.12 1.09
CA ALA A 149 4.13 -10.86 1.46
C ALA A 149 5.15 -11.07 2.58
N GLU A 150 6.00 -10.08 2.80
CA GLU A 150 6.99 -10.11 3.88
C GLU A 150 6.30 -10.08 5.25
N ARG A 151 6.72 -11.01 6.13
CA ARG A 151 6.19 -11.09 7.50
C ARG A 151 6.86 -10.08 8.41
N ASP A 152 6.08 -9.48 9.25
CA ASP A 152 6.57 -8.80 10.43
C ASP A 152 7.10 -9.84 11.43
N LYS A 153 8.38 -9.77 11.72
CA LYS A 153 9.07 -10.74 12.59
C LYS A 153 8.65 -10.61 14.05
N ASP A 154 8.29 -9.41 14.48
CA ASP A 154 7.95 -9.11 15.86
C ASP A 154 6.53 -9.59 16.20
N SER A 155 5.57 -9.29 15.33
CA SER A 155 4.17 -9.72 15.52
C SER A 155 3.86 -11.09 14.91
N GLY A 156 4.70 -11.62 14.02
CA GLY A 156 4.48 -12.81 13.24
C GLY A 156 3.38 -12.70 12.17
N ARG A 157 2.84 -11.51 11.95
CA ARG A 157 1.77 -11.23 10.98
C ARG A 157 2.32 -11.03 9.57
N TRP A 158 1.48 -11.24 8.56
CA TRP A 158 1.80 -10.99 7.16
C TRP A 158 1.49 -9.56 6.74
N SER A 159 0.66 -8.85 7.50
CA SER A 159 0.37 -7.44 7.33
C SER A 159 0.98 -6.62 8.47
N TRP A 160 1.55 -5.47 8.14
CA TRP A 160 2.26 -4.60 9.05
C TRP A 160 1.35 -3.50 9.60
N TRP A 161 1.42 -3.23 10.87
CA TRP A 161 0.79 -2.03 11.43
C TRP A 161 1.65 -0.80 11.17
N HIS A 162 2.95 -0.97 11.30
CA HIS A 162 3.95 0.07 11.11
C HIS A 162 5.18 -0.58 10.46
N LEU A 163 5.51 -0.17 9.26
CA LEU A 163 6.65 -0.67 8.53
C LEU A 163 7.79 0.35 8.59
N ARG A 164 8.91 -0.06 9.16
CA ARG A 164 10.16 0.68 9.12
C ARG A 164 11.15 -0.09 8.27
N LEU A 165 11.65 0.56 7.23
CA LEU A 165 12.65 -0.03 6.33
C LEU A 165 13.92 0.81 6.34
N ALA A 166 15.06 0.11 6.30
CA ALA A 166 16.33 0.71 5.92
C ALA A 166 16.78 0.07 4.59
N ILE A 167 16.90 0.87 3.56
CA ILE A 167 17.38 0.47 2.24
C ILE A 167 18.67 1.21 2.00
N HIS A 168 19.79 0.49 1.99
CA HIS A 168 21.12 1.08 2.08
C HIS A 168 21.21 1.99 3.31
N ASN A 169 21.48 3.29 3.13
CA ASN A 169 21.56 4.28 4.21
C ASN A 169 20.31 5.15 4.31
N VAL A 170 19.22 4.79 3.61
CA VAL A 170 17.96 5.56 3.59
C VAL A 170 16.93 4.86 4.46
N ARG A 171 16.39 5.58 5.44
CA ARG A 171 15.39 5.10 6.39
C ARG A 171 14.00 5.61 5.99
N PHE A 172 13.05 4.68 5.98
CA PHE A 172 11.64 4.90 5.64
C PHE A 172 10.76 4.54 6.82
N ASP A 173 9.72 5.34 7.07
CA ASP A 173 8.70 5.11 8.07
C ASP A 173 7.32 5.15 7.40
N MET A 174 6.60 4.03 7.42
CA MET A 174 5.37 3.86 6.64
C MET A 174 4.25 3.34 7.53
N GLN A 175 3.12 4.04 7.49
CA GLN A 175 1.85 3.65 8.09
C GLN A 175 0.73 4.14 7.20
N HIS A 176 -0.41 3.45 7.20
CA HIS A 176 -1.57 3.92 6.46
C HIS A 176 -2.17 5.17 7.11
N HIS A 177 -2.40 5.08 8.41
CA HIS A 177 -3.05 6.17 9.15
C HIS A 177 -2.16 7.41 9.27
N THR A 178 -2.78 8.57 9.12
CA THR A 178 -2.16 9.86 9.39
C THR A 178 -2.75 10.48 10.65
N SER A 179 -1.99 11.34 11.30
CA SER A 179 -2.54 12.17 12.37
C SER A 179 -3.57 13.15 11.79
N THR A 180 -4.60 13.44 12.56
CA THR A 180 -5.64 14.39 12.19
C THR A 180 -5.05 15.76 11.87
N SER A 181 -5.37 16.28 10.71
CA SER A 181 -5.17 17.69 10.38
C SER A 181 -6.49 18.34 10.08
N GLY A 182 -6.54 19.66 10.12
CA GLY A 182 -7.74 20.41 9.74
C GLY A 182 -8.21 20.05 8.32
N ASN A 183 -9.53 20.08 8.12
CA ASN A 183 -10.16 19.78 6.84
C ASN A 183 -10.13 20.95 5.87
N LEU A 184 -9.68 22.12 6.31
CA LEU A 184 -9.66 23.32 5.48
C LEU A 184 -8.47 23.28 4.51
N PRO A 185 -8.63 23.77 3.27
CA PRO A 185 -7.57 23.71 2.25
C PRO A 185 -6.23 24.28 2.71
N TRP A 186 -6.25 25.38 3.47
CA TRP A 186 -5.04 26.05 3.97
C TRP A 186 -4.41 25.37 5.20
N THR A 187 -5.09 24.42 5.84
CA THR A 187 -4.53 23.63 6.96
C THR A 187 -3.99 22.29 6.51
N ARG A 188 -4.21 21.89 5.26
CA ARG A 188 -3.77 20.57 4.73
C ARG A 188 -2.25 20.40 4.78
N PRO A 189 -1.40 21.35 4.38
CA PRO A 189 0.05 21.22 4.47
C PRO A 189 0.55 21.09 5.91
N GLN A 190 -0.18 21.68 6.88
CA GLN A 190 0.17 21.59 8.29
C GLN A 190 0.16 20.16 8.84
N ALA A 191 -0.57 19.24 8.19
CA ALA A 191 -0.59 17.84 8.59
C ALA A 191 0.78 17.18 8.39
N ALA A 192 1.38 17.37 7.23
CA ALA A 192 2.70 16.84 6.91
C ALA A 192 3.76 17.47 7.83
N GLN A 193 3.73 18.78 8.02
CA GLN A 193 4.66 19.49 8.90
C GLN A 193 4.56 19.02 10.36
N ARG A 194 3.34 18.90 10.89
CA ARG A 194 3.12 18.39 12.28
C ARG A 194 3.58 16.95 12.41
N LEU A 195 3.32 16.12 11.41
CA LEU A 195 3.76 14.73 11.39
C LEU A 195 5.30 14.66 11.39
N ALA A 196 5.93 15.39 10.49
CA ALA A 196 7.39 15.45 10.38
C ALA A 196 8.03 15.91 11.72
N PHE A 197 7.50 16.97 12.31
CA PHE A 197 7.98 17.46 13.60
C PHE A 197 7.78 16.43 14.73
N ARG A 198 6.62 15.75 14.78
CA ARG A 198 6.35 14.70 15.77
C ARG A 198 7.33 13.54 15.61
N ILE A 199 7.49 13.01 14.40
CA ILE A 199 8.41 11.90 14.15
C ILE A 199 9.84 12.29 14.53
N TRP A 200 10.27 13.48 14.11
CA TRP A 200 11.61 13.98 14.43
C TRP A 200 11.80 14.12 15.95
N SER A 201 10.84 14.74 16.66
CA SER A 201 10.89 14.94 18.10
C SER A 201 10.92 13.62 18.88
N GLU A 202 10.07 12.66 18.51
CA GLU A 202 10.02 11.33 19.14
C GLU A 202 11.34 10.58 18.99
N HIS A 203 11.99 10.68 17.84
CA HIS A 203 13.30 10.06 17.62
C HIS A 203 14.39 10.77 18.42
N LYS A 204 14.38 12.10 18.44
CA LYS A 204 15.36 12.88 19.23
C LYS A 204 15.26 12.62 20.72
N LEU A 205 14.04 12.54 21.28
CA LEU A 205 13.83 12.23 22.70
C LEU A 205 14.32 10.83 23.09
N ARG A 206 14.43 9.92 22.13
CA ARG A 206 14.91 8.53 22.33
C ARG A 206 16.35 8.33 21.88
N ASP A 207 17.05 9.38 21.48
CA ASP A 207 18.40 9.33 20.91
C ASP A 207 18.50 8.35 19.71
N LEU A 208 17.45 8.37 18.86
CA LEU A 208 17.37 7.57 17.64
C LEU A 208 17.51 8.44 16.41
N ASP A 209 18.01 7.85 15.35
CA ASP A 209 18.02 8.48 14.03
C ASP A 209 16.62 8.57 13.44
N ALA A 210 16.18 9.77 13.10
CA ALA A 210 14.90 9.98 12.43
C ALA A 210 14.90 9.38 11.01
N PRO A 211 13.73 8.94 10.49
CA PRO A 211 13.60 8.50 9.11
C PRO A 211 13.86 9.66 8.14
N HIS A 212 14.37 9.33 6.96
CA HIS A 212 14.55 10.31 5.88
C HIS A 212 13.24 10.59 5.17
N TYR A 213 12.38 9.58 5.08
CA TYR A 213 11.07 9.67 4.43
C TYR A 213 9.99 9.02 5.31
N ALA A 214 8.84 9.69 5.41
CA ALA A 214 7.66 9.15 6.08
C ALA A 214 6.47 9.14 5.11
N PHE A 215 5.87 7.98 4.91
CA PHE A 215 4.69 7.81 4.06
C PHE A 215 3.45 7.59 4.92
N ARG A 216 2.40 8.35 4.62
CA ARG A 216 1.07 8.24 5.20
C ARG A 216 0.05 8.32 4.08
N SER A 217 -1.08 7.67 4.26
CA SER A 217 -2.14 7.56 3.26
C SER A 217 -3.50 7.89 3.86
N HIS A 218 -4.59 7.24 3.42
CA HIS A 218 -5.95 7.37 3.94
C HIS A 218 -6.68 8.65 3.52
N ARG A 219 -6.02 9.76 3.36
CA ARG A 219 -6.72 11.04 3.12
C ARG A 219 -6.93 11.38 1.64
N HIS A 220 -6.37 10.58 0.73
CA HIS A 220 -6.41 10.78 -0.72
C HIS A 220 -6.00 12.21 -1.15
N ILE A 221 -5.08 12.81 -0.41
CA ILE A 221 -4.59 14.16 -0.63
C ILE A 221 -3.07 14.12 -0.63
N TYR A 222 -2.48 14.60 -1.72
CA TYR A 222 -1.04 14.84 -1.76
C TYR A 222 -0.68 16.05 -0.89
N SER A 223 0.35 15.89 -0.07
CA SER A 223 0.91 16.95 0.76
C SER A 223 2.36 16.57 1.10
N ASP A 224 3.29 17.44 0.81
CA ASP A 224 4.72 17.36 1.09
C ASP A 224 5.20 18.51 1.99
#